data_7ba0cd0e187618e33496d6ada5e1780e
#
_entry.id   7ba0cd0e187618e33496d6ada5e1780e
#
_cell.length_a   1.000
_cell.length_b   1.000
_cell.length_c   1.000
_cell.angle_alpha   90.00
_cell.angle_beta   90.00
_cell.angle_gamma   90.00
#
_symmetry.space_group_name_H-M   'P 1'
#
loop_
_entity.id
_entity.type
_entity.pdbx_description
1 polymer ?
#
loop_
_entity_poly.entity_id
_entity_poly.type
_entity_poly.pdbx_seq_one_letter_code
_entity_poly.pdbx_strand_id
1 'polypeptide(L)'
;GVELATNYSAYTLEITPSRLAQPLEQTIDELAQVIDIQPRDRRRFKRLLEESKSFDSLPIRTRLTPQEVARFAAQRYRFAGVEIKARLFRYYPFGDLASHVIGYIGRINPAEKQSMEDWPEEDFANYRGTQYIGKLGIEQSYERRLHGITGVEEVETSAGGRAVRKLATRSSTPGETVVLTIDIKLQKLVEDLFGERRGALVALDPTNGDVLAFVSKPTFDPNLFVDGIDLENWTALNQSIDKPLLNRALRGTYPPGSTYKPFMALAALGSGKRTAASVTHDSGTYNYGGHIFRSHDGPTLGPVDLRRSIVKSSNVYYYALANDLGVDAMHDFMKPLGF
;
A
#
# COMPACT_ATOMS: atom_id res chain seq x y z
N GLY A 1 -2.54 14.64 -16.60
CA GLY A 1 -2.74 13.59 -15.62
C GLY A 1 -3.54 14.06 -14.43
N VAL A 2 -3.92 13.12 -13.58
CA VAL A 2 -4.64 13.38 -12.33
C VAL A 2 -3.70 13.02 -11.18
N GLU A 3 -3.55 13.92 -10.20
CA GLU A 3 -2.70 13.66 -9.03
C GLU A 3 -3.39 12.71 -8.06
N LEU A 4 -2.86 11.48 -7.93
CA LEU A 4 -3.38 10.47 -7.01
C LEU A 4 -2.76 10.56 -5.62
N ALA A 5 -1.54 11.08 -5.54
CA ALA A 5 -0.80 11.32 -4.32
C ALA A 5 0.13 12.52 -4.52
N THR A 6 0.13 13.46 -3.59
CA THR A 6 0.90 14.70 -3.68
C THR A 6 1.49 15.06 -2.32
N ASN A 7 2.40 16.03 -2.31
CA ASN A 7 2.93 16.61 -1.08
C ASN A 7 2.49 18.07 -0.97
N TYR A 8 2.04 18.49 0.19
CA TYR A 8 1.77 19.89 0.47
C TYR A 8 2.56 20.38 1.70
N SER A 9 2.87 21.66 1.71
CA SER A 9 3.56 22.27 2.83
C SER A 9 2.55 22.72 3.89
N ALA A 10 2.83 22.35 5.13
CA ALA A 10 2.08 22.85 6.28
C ALA A 10 3.02 23.16 7.44
N TYR A 11 2.59 24.03 8.33
CA TYR A 11 3.34 24.40 9.51
C TYR A 11 3.16 23.40 10.64
N THR A 12 4.25 23.09 11.33
CA THR A 12 4.29 22.28 12.55
C THR A 12 4.83 23.11 13.69
N LEU A 13 4.31 22.91 14.90
CA LEU A 13 4.92 23.38 16.14
C LEU A 13 5.84 22.30 16.67
N GLU A 14 7.11 22.63 16.82
CA GLU A 14 8.16 21.69 17.24
C GLU A 14 8.82 22.14 18.54
N ILE A 15 9.13 21.18 19.39
CA ILE A 15 9.84 21.39 20.65
C ILE A 15 11.23 20.72 20.55
N THR A 16 12.26 21.45 20.91
CA THR A 16 13.62 20.92 21.14
C THR A 16 13.85 20.83 22.63
N PRO A 17 13.78 19.63 23.24
CA PRO A 17 13.80 19.48 24.71
C PRO A 17 15.02 20.10 25.39
N SER A 18 16.22 19.94 24.80
CA SER A 18 17.47 20.51 25.33
C SER A 18 17.54 22.04 25.33
N ARG A 19 16.62 22.73 24.65
CA ARG A 19 16.58 24.20 24.54
C ARG A 19 15.48 24.84 25.39
N LEU A 20 14.70 24.04 26.11
CA LEU A 20 13.63 24.54 26.96
C LEU A 20 14.20 25.31 28.16
N ALA A 21 13.56 26.42 28.50
CA ALA A 21 13.88 27.19 29.71
C ALA A 21 13.11 26.67 30.94
N GLN A 22 12.05 25.89 30.73
CA GLN A 22 11.16 25.36 31.76
C GLN A 22 10.98 23.84 31.56
N PRO A 23 10.46 23.10 32.57
CA PRO A 23 10.13 21.69 32.44
C PRO A 23 9.17 21.46 31.25
N LEU A 24 9.41 20.35 30.54
CA LEU A 24 8.68 20.01 29.32
C LEU A 24 7.15 20.01 29.50
N GLU A 25 6.64 19.35 30.54
CA GLU A 25 5.18 19.28 30.78
C GLU A 25 4.58 20.67 31.04
N GLN A 26 5.27 21.52 31.80
CA GLN A 26 4.84 22.90 32.02
C GLN A 26 4.81 23.68 30.69
N THR A 27 5.85 23.53 29.86
CA THR A 27 5.88 24.16 28.53
C THR A 27 4.71 23.72 27.66
N ILE A 28 4.38 22.41 27.65
CA ILE A 28 3.24 21.88 26.89
C ILE A 28 1.91 22.42 27.42
N ASP A 29 1.74 22.56 28.73
CA ASP A 29 0.52 23.10 29.33
C ASP A 29 0.34 24.59 29.02
N GLU A 30 1.40 25.37 29.03
CA GLU A 30 1.37 26.78 28.61
C GLU A 30 1.12 26.93 27.10
N LEU A 31 1.73 26.06 26.28
CA LEU A 31 1.44 26.03 24.84
C LEU A 31 -0.01 25.69 24.54
N ALA A 32 -0.63 24.79 25.33
CA ALA A 32 -2.03 24.41 25.14
C ALA A 32 -3.02 25.58 25.40
N GLN A 33 -2.57 26.66 26.05
CA GLN A 33 -3.37 27.89 26.20
C GLN A 33 -3.32 28.77 24.94
N VAL A 34 -2.34 28.57 24.08
CA VAL A 34 -2.10 29.36 22.85
C VAL A 34 -2.54 28.61 21.60
N ILE A 35 -2.27 27.31 21.57
CA ILE A 35 -2.53 26.40 20.44
C ILE A 35 -3.40 25.24 20.93
N ASP A 36 -4.30 24.77 20.07
CA ASP A 36 -5.15 23.61 20.38
C ASP A 36 -4.34 22.30 20.34
N ILE A 37 -3.71 21.95 21.48
CA ILE A 37 -2.94 20.70 21.66
C ILE A 37 -3.85 19.63 22.27
N GLN A 38 -4.27 18.70 21.45
CA GLN A 38 -5.17 17.62 21.82
C GLN A 38 -4.44 16.52 22.66
N PRO A 39 -5.15 15.71 23.48
CA PRO A 39 -4.55 14.57 24.20
C PRO A 39 -3.82 13.58 23.29
N ARG A 40 -4.29 13.40 22.05
CA ARG A 40 -3.62 12.57 21.03
C ARG A 40 -2.25 13.13 20.62
N ASP A 41 -2.13 14.45 20.54
CA ASP A 41 -0.87 15.12 20.17
C ASP A 41 0.18 14.92 21.27
N ARG A 42 -0.22 15.06 22.55
CA ARG A 42 0.65 14.78 23.71
C ARG A 42 1.12 13.32 23.73
N ARG A 43 0.22 12.34 23.50
CA ARG A 43 0.58 10.90 23.45
C ARG A 43 1.55 10.61 22.30
N ARG A 44 1.32 11.21 21.13
CA ARG A 44 2.22 11.08 19.98
C ARG A 44 3.59 11.68 20.29
N PHE A 45 3.63 12.88 20.84
CA PHE A 45 4.87 13.56 21.23
C PHE A 45 5.67 12.77 22.25
N LYS A 46 5.03 12.19 23.26
CA LYS A 46 5.69 11.36 24.28
C LYS A 46 6.41 10.15 23.66
N ARG A 47 5.76 9.44 22.75
CA ARG A 47 6.39 8.34 22.00
C ARG A 47 7.59 8.81 21.18
N LEU A 48 7.45 9.95 20.51
CA LEU A 48 8.55 10.55 19.75
C LEU A 48 9.75 10.87 20.64
N LEU A 49 9.47 11.39 21.82
CA LEU A 49 10.49 11.75 22.80
C LEU A 49 11.28 10.53 23.30
N GLU A 50 10.60 9.39 23.52
CA GLU A 50 11.22 8.13 23.97
C GLU A 50 12.15 7.54 22.90
N GLU A 51 11.87 7.78 21.61
CA GLU A 51 12.63 7.27 20.45
C GLU A 51 13.72 8.23 19.97
N SER A 52 13.79 9.47 20.49
CA SER A 52 14.60 10.57 19.95
C SER A 52 15.62 11.07 20.97
N LYS A 53 16.59 11.83 20.47
CA LYS A 53 17.58 12.48 21.33
C LYS A 53 17.09 13.84 21.82
N SER A 54 17.59 14.29 22.96
CA SER A 54 17.12 15.54 23.60
C SER A 54 17.33 16.80 22.77
N PHE A 55 18.24 16.76 21.80
CA PHE A 55 18.53 17.87 20.88
C PHE A 55 17.71 17.83 19.58
N ASP A 56 16.94 16.76 19.35
CA ASP A 56 16.07 16.66 18.19
C ASP A 56 14.87 17.61 18.34
N SER A 57 14.45 18.19 17.23
CA SER A 57 13.25 19.01 17.15
C SER A 57 12.06 18.13 16.83
N LEU A 58 11.12 18.00 17.77
CA LEU A 58 10.02 17.04 17.71
C LEU A 58 8.66 17.75 17.53
N PRO A 59 7.81 17.30 16.61
CA PRO A 59 6.52 17.92 16.37
C PRO A 59 5.53 17.58 17.49
N ILE A 60 5.06 18.59 18.21
CA ILE A 60 3.94 18.47 19.17
C ILE A 60 2.60 18.66 18.48
N ARG A 61 2.51 19.60 17.56
CA ARG A 61 1.29 19.90 16.78
C ARG A 61 1.64 20.02 15.30
N THR A 62 0.97 19.24 14.45
CA THR A 62 1.12 19.27 12.99
C THR A 62 -0.02 20.02 12.32
N ARG A 63 0.19 20.51 11.10
CA ARG A 63 -0.84 21.17 10.28
C ARG A 63 -1.52 22.32 10.99
N LEU A 64 -0.71 23.25 11.51
CA LEU A 64 -1.21 24.48 12.14
C LEU A 64 -2.03 25.30 11.16
N THR A 65 -3.14 25.81 11.64
CA THR A 65 -3.93 26.82 10.92
C THR A 65 -3.20 28.17 10.89
N PRO A 66 -3.48 29.06 9.90
CA PRO A 66 -2.92 30.40 9.90
C PRO A 66 -3.16 31.18 11.20
N GLN A 67 -4.31 30.96 11.84
CA GLN A 67 -4.67 31.58 13.12
C GLN A 67 -3.80 31.06 14.27
N GLU A 68 -3.51 29.75 14.31
CA GLU A 68 -2.61 29.16 15.31
C GLU A 68 -1.18 29.68 15.12
N VAL A 69 -0.70 29.75 13.86
CA VAL A 69 0.59 30.34 13.53
C VAL A 69 0.71 31.77 14.05
N ALA A 70 -0.29 32.61 13.75
CA ALA A 70 -0.32 34.00 14.20
C ALA A 70 -0.36 34.14 15.73
N ARG A 71 -1.17 33.34 16.41
CA ARG A 71 -1.26 33.33 17.88
C ARG A 71 0.06 32.93 18.54
N PHE A 72 0.72 31.88 18.02
CA PHE A 72 2.04 31.48 18.54
C PHE A 72 3.11 32.55 18.23
N ALA A 73 3.15 33.08 17.01
CA ALA A 73 4.14 34.08 16.62
C ALA A 73 4.11 35.32 17.54
N ALA A 74 2.91 35.76 17.91
CA ALA A 74 2.72 36.88 18.84
C ALA A 74 3.26 36.63 20.26
N GLN A 75 3.37 35.35 20.66
CA GLN A 75 3.79 34.93 22.01
C GLN A 75 5.10 34.13 22.01
N ARG A 76 5.77 34.02 20.86
CA ARG A 76 7.01 33.20 20.69
C ARG A 76 8.09 33.49 21.74
N TYR A 77 8.19 34.74 22.18
CA TYR A 77 9.20 35.16 23.16
C TYR A 77 9.06 34.42 24.52
N ARG A 78 7.90 33.85 24.84
CA ARG A 78 7.63 33.07 26.06
C ARG A 78 8.18 31.64 25.98
N PHE A 79 8.40 31.12 24.78
CA PHE A 79 8.62 29.70 24.54
C PHE A 79 10.00 29.44 23.95
N ALA A 80 11.04 29.53 24.77
CA ALA A 80 12.38 29.13 24.37
C ALA A 80 12.42 27.64 23.99
N GLY A 81 13.04 27.29 22.88
CA GLY A 81 13.14 25.91 22.39
C GLY A 81 11.92 25.42 21.65
N VAL A 82 10.91 26.28 21.41
CA VAL A 82 9.72 25.96 20.59
C VAL A 82 9.72 26.80 19.32
N GLU A 83 9.53 26.15 18.18
CA GLU A 83 9.59 26.81 16.86
C GLU A 83 8.50 26.29 15.93
N ILE A 84 8.05 27.18 15.02
CA ILE A 84 7.23 26.78 13.89
C ILE A 84 8.16 26.43 12.71
N LYS A 85 7.95 25.26 12.13
CA LYS A 85 8.67 24.82 10.93
C LYS A 85 7.69 24.42 9.84
N ALA A 86 8.02 24.74 8.59
CA ALA A 86 7.32 24.21 7.44
C ALA A 86 7.80 22.79 7.17
N ARG A 87 6.86 21.88 7.00
CA ARG A 87 7.13 20.48 6.64
C ARG A 87 6.23 20.05 5.48
N LEU A 88 6.72 19.11 4.69
CA LEU A 88 5.92 18.46 3.65
C LEU A 88 5.12 17.31 4.26
N PHE A 89 3.87 17.25 3.87
CA PHE A 89 2.94 16.18 4.25
C PHE A 89 2.44 15.49 3.01
N ARG A 90 2.46 14.16 3.02
CA ARG A 90 1.85 13.35 1.97
C ARG A 90 0.33 13.45 2.07
N TYR A 91 -0.32 13.52 0.93
CA TYR A 91 -1.77 13.63 0.82
C TYR A 91 -2.29 12.83 -0.37
N TYR A 92 -3.39 12.14 -0.15
CA TYR A 92 -4.09 11.33 -1.14
C TYR A 92 -5.45 11.97 -1.42
N PRO A 93 -5.58 12.77 -2.51
CA PRO A 93 -6.75 13.63 -2.74
C PRO A 93 -8.06 12.88 -2.91
N PHE A 94 -7.99 11.63 -3.36
CA PHE A 94 -9.17 10.80 -3.62
C PHE A 94 -9.54 9.87 -2.46
N GLY A 95 -8.91 10.04 -1.28
CA GLY A 95 -9.20 9.20 -0.12
C GLY A 95 -8.94 7.72 -0.41
N ASP A 96 -9.97 6.90 -0.27
CA ASP A 96 -9.89 5.45 -0.40
C ASP A 96 -9.84 4.93 -1.85
N LEU A 97 -10.09 5.78 -2.86
CA LEU A 97 -10.04 5.40 -4.26
C LEU A 97 -8.61 4.97 -4.65
N ALA A 98 -8.49 3.81 -5.28
CA ALA A 98 -7.24 3.20 -5.73
C ALA A 98 -6.20 2.97 -4.61
N SER A 99 -6.63 2.91 -3.33
CA SER A 99 -5.73 2.80 -2.18
C SER A 99 -4.80 1.58 -2.23
N HIS A 100 -5.27 0.45 -2.76
CA HIS A 100 -4.46 -0.76 -2.91
C HIS A 100 -3.41 -0.68 -4.03
N VAL A 101 -3.60 0.23 -5.00
CA VAL A 101 -2.60 0.53 -6.04
C VAL A 101 -1.55 1.48 -5.48
N ILE A 102 -2.02 2.62 -4.96
CA ILE A 102 -1.16 3.70 -4.48
C ILE A 102 -0.39 3.23 -3.24
N GLY A 103 -1.06 2.58 -2.30
CA GLY A 103 -0.51 2.28 -0.99
C GLY A 103 -0.53 3.51 -0.08
N TYR A 104 0.39 3.55 0.88
CA TYR A 104 0.55 4.68 1.79
C TYR A 104 1.98 4.76 2.32
N ILE A 105 2.39 5.93 2.78
CA ILE A 105 3.59 6.10 3.57
C ILE A 105 3.26 5.96 5.06
N GLY A 106 4.19 5.42 5.81
CA GLY A 106 4.09 5.32 7.27
C GLY A 106 5.44 5.52 7.92
N ARG A 107 5.47 5.68 9.25
CA ARG A 107 6.71 5.84 9.99
C ARG A 107 7.59 4.61 9.87
N ILE A 108 8.89 4.84 9.72
CA ILE A 108 9.89 3.77 9.73
C ILE A 108 9.86 3.11 11.11
N ASN A 109 9.61 1.80 11.14
CA ASN A 109 9.61 1.00 12.35
C ASN A 109 11.02 0.44 12.67
N PRO A 110 11.26 -0.10 13.89
CA PRO A 110 12.59 -0.62 14.27
C PRO A 110 13.10 -1.74 13.35
N ALA A 111 12.24 -2.63 12.87
CA ALA A 111 12.64 -3.72 11.98
C ALA A 111 13.05 -3.20 10.59
N GLU A 112 12.31 -2.23 10.06
CA GLU A 112 12.68 -1.55 8.81
C GLU A 112 13.99 -0.79 8.95
N LYS A 113 14.18 -0.09 10.08
CA LYS A 113 15.43 0.62 10.37
C LYS A 113 16.62 -0.33 10.41
N GLN A 114 16.45 -1.49 11.00
CA GLN A 114 17.48 -2.53 11.02
C GLN A 114 17.77 -3.05 9.60
N SER A 115 16.73 -3.30 8.79
CA SER A 115 16.93 -3.76 7.41
C SER A 115 17.61 -2.72 6.51
N MET A 116 17.49 -1.43 6.84
CA MET A 116 18.19 -0.36 6.12
C MET A 116 19.72 -0.35 6.38
N GLU A 117 20.18 -0.98 7.46
CA GLU A 117 21.62 -1.09 7.76
C GLU A 117 22.34 -1.97 6.73
N ASP A 118 21.61 -2.86 6.05
CA ASP A 118 22.12 -3.71 4.97
C ASP A 118 22.10 -3.01 3.59
N TRP A 119 21.61 -1.78 3.52
CA TRP A 119 21.54 -1.03 2.27
C TRP A 119 22.92 -0.48 1.88
N PRO A 120 23.15 -0.17 0.58
CA PRO A 120 24.32 0.59 0.17
C PRO A 120 24.48 1.86 1.01
N GLU A 121 25.74 2.21 1.35
CA GLU A 121 26.03 3.35 2.25
C GLU A 121 25.41 4.66 1.77
N GLU A 122 25.36 4.90 0.46
CA GLU A 122 24.76 6.10 -0.13
C GLU A 122 23.23 6.14 0.12
N ASP A 123 22.55 5.01 -0.07
CA ASP A 123 21.12 4.89 0.17
C ASP A 123 20.82 5.08 1.66
N PHE A 124 21.55 4.39 2.53
CA PHE A 124 21.39 4.52 3.98
C PHE A 124 21.65 5.97 4.45
N ALA A 125 22.68 6.63 3.92
CA ALA A 125 22.97 8.02 4.23
C ALA A 125 21.84 8.97 3.79
N ASN A 126 21.20 8.68 2.64
CA ASN A 126 20.07 9.45 2.13
C ASN A 126 18.82 9.38 3.03
N TYR A 127 18.67 8.28 3.78
CA TYR A 127 17.56 8.10 4.72
C TYR A 127 17.85 8.57 6.14
N ARG A 128 19.06 9.08 6.42
CA ARG A 128 19.37 9.68 7.73
C ARG A 128 18.46 10.88 7.98
N GLY A 129 17.66 10.81 9.03
CA GLY A 129 16.66 11.84 9.37
C GLY A 129 15.32 11.69 8.69
N THR A 130 15.15 10.77 7.75
CA THR A 130 13.85 10.40 7.19
C THR A 130 13.03 9.65 8.23
N GLN A 131 11.78 10.03 8.38
CA GLN A 131 10.86 9.45 9.37
C GLN A 131 9.81 8.54 8.74
N TYR A 132 9.60 8.63 7.44
CA TYR A 132 8.54 7.96 6.71
C TYR A 132 9.11 7.17 5.54
N ILE A 133 8.42 6.07 5.21
CA ILE A 133 8.75 5.21 4.07
C ILE A 133 7.45 4.65 3.50
N GLY A 134 7.42 4.34 2.21
CA GLY A 134 6.33 3.62 1.57
C GLY A 134 6.12 2.23 2.18
N LYS A 135 4.87 1.92 2.52
CA LYS A 135 4.51 0.66 3.20
C LYS A 135 3.88 -0.36 2.27
N LEU A 136 3.13 0.09 1.29
CA LEU A 136 2.40 -0.75 0.35
C LEU A 136 2.35 -0.08 -1.03
N GLY A 137 1.97 -0.86 -2.05
CA GLY A 137 1.64 -0.37 -3.39
C GLY A 137 2.79 0.36 -4.09
N ILE A 138 2.44 1.37 -4.87
CA ILE A 138 3.40 2.22 -5.59
C ILE A 138 4.30 2.98 -4.62
N GLU A 139 3.79 3.44 -3.49
CA GLU A 139 4.61 4.11 -2.47
C GLU A 139 5.78 3.22 -2.01
N GLN A 140 5.56 1.93 -1.82
CA GLN A 140 6.61 1.00 -1.44
C GLN A 140 7.48 0.58 -2.63
N SER A 141 6.86 0.22 -3.75
CA SER A 141 7.58 -0.36 -4.89
C SER A 141 8.49 0.66 -5.60
N TYR A 142 8.12 1.94 -5.53
CA TYR A 142 8.87 3.05 -6.14
C TYR A 142 9.48 3.99 -5.10
N GLU A 143 9.61 3.55 -3.85
CA GLU A 143 10.10 4.33 -2.71
C GLU A 143 11.38 5.12 -3.07
N ARG A 144 12.41 4.46 -3.60
CA ARG A 144 13.69 5.11 -3.93
C ARG A 144 13.57 6.23 -4.96
N ARG A 145 12.63 6.11 -5.89
CA ARG A 145 12.37 7.14 -6.92
C ARG A 145 11.52 8.27 -6.37
N LEU A 146 10.55 7.94 -5.51
CA LEU A 146 9.62 8.92 -4.92
C LEU A 146 10.25 9.72 -3.79
N HIS A 147 11.21 9.15 -3.03
CA HIS A 147 11.84 9.78 -1.88
C HIS A 147 12.70 10.99 -2.26
N GLY A 148 13.45 10.91 -3.37
CA GLY A 148 14.43 11.93 -3.76
C GLY A 148 15.72 11.88 -2.95
N ILE A 149 16.44 13.00 -2.92
CA ILE A 149 17.72 13.12 -2.23
C ILE A 149 17.60 14.14 -1.10
N THR A 150 17.92 13.71 0.13
CA THR A 150 17.90 14.57 1.31
C THR A 150 18.96 15.64 1.26
N GLY A 151 18.59 16.86 1.66
CA GLY A 151 19.55 17.95 1.84
C GLY A 151 20.35 17.77 3.12
N VAL A 152 21.56 18.33 3.14
CA VAL A 152 22.47 18.28 4.29
C VAL A 152 22.99 19.70 4.60
N GLU A 153 22.98 20.07 5.87
CA GLU A 153 23.65 21.26 6.36
C GLU A 153 24.78 20.88 7.31
N GLU A 154 25.99 21.33 6.99
CA GLU A 154 27.13 21.24 7.89
C GLU A 154 27.14 22.48 8.77
N VAL A 155 27.14 22.29 10.08
CA VAL A 155 27.15 23.36 11.06
C VAL A 155 28.32 23.21 12.02
N GLU A 156 29.01 24.31 12.28
CA GLU A 156 30.01 24.39 13.38
C GLU A 156 29.25 24.48 14.70
N THR A 157 29.59 23.61 15.65
CA THR A 157 28.98 23.61 16.98
C THR A 157 29.93 24.04 18.05
N SER A 158 29.44 24.78 19.07
CA SER A 158 30.19 25.07 20.28
C SER A 158 30.39 23.80 21.13
N ALA A 159 31.25 23.83 22.11
CA ALA A 159 31.47 22.73 23.05
C ALA A 159 30.20 22.26 23.77
N GLY A 160 29.19 23.11 23.88
CA GLY A 160 27.84 22.77 24.39
C GLY A 160 26.86 22.27 23.35
N GLY A 161 27.32 21.92 22.11
CA GLY A 161 26.45 21.39 21.05
C GLY A 161 25.53 22.41 20.37
N ARG A 162 25.72 23.73 20.64
CA ARG A 162 24.95 24.80 19.99
C ARG A 162 25.53 25.11 18.62
N ALA A 163 24.68 25.09 17.56
CA ALA A 163 25.11 25.55 16.24
C ALA A 163 25.59 27.04 16.29
N VAL A 164 26.80 27.29 15.85
CA VAL A 164 27.44 28.63 15.83
C VAL A 164 27.32 29.26 14.45
N ARG A 165 27.69 28.54 13.43
CA ARG A 165 27.54 28.98 12.03
C ARG A 165 27.36 27.82 11.10
N LYS A 166 26.75 28.10 9.95
CA LYS A 166 26.60 27.20 8.82
C LYS A 166 27.85 27.20 8.00
N LEU A 167 28.47 26.03 7.76
CA LEU A 167 29.70 25.86 6.99
C LEU A 167 29.39 25.54 5.53
N ALA A 168 28.46 24.61 5.28
CA ALA A 168 28.06 24.21 3.94
C ALA A 168 26.56 23.82 3.93
N THR A 169 25.95 23.93 2.76
CA THR A 169 24.58 23.48 2.52
C THR A 169 24.51 22.76 1.17
N ARG A 170 23.98 21.55 1.18
CA ARG A 170 23.54 20.85 -0.02
C ARG A 170 22.01 20.78 0.01
N SER A 171 21.38 21.42 -0.97
CA SER A 171 19.90 21.43 -1.07
C SER A 171 19.35 20.02 -1.32
N SER A 172 18.16 19.77 -0.84
CA SER A 172 17.41 18.54 -1.20
C SER A 172 17.01 18.56 -2.66
N THR A 173 16.92 17.36 -3.27
CA THR A 173 16.35 17.16 -4.62
C THR A 173 15.03 16.43 -4.46
N PRO A 174 13.92 16.97 -4.98
CA PRO A 174 12.64 16.27 -4.96
C PRO A 174 12.73 14.91 -5.64
N GLY A 175 11.90 13.97 -5.19
CA GLY A 175 11.72 12.69 -5.85
C GLY A 175 11.04 12.84 -7.23
N GLU A 176 11.05 11.75 -7.96
CA GLU A 176 10.47 11.70 -9.30
C GLU A 176 8.94 11.67 -9.25
N THR A 177 8.32 12.18 -10.29
CA THR A 177 6.88 11.95 -10.54
C THR A 177 6.71 10.63 -11.26
N VAL A 178 5.95 9.71 -10.67
CA VAL A 178 5.58 8.42 -11.28
C VAL A 178 4.22 8.58 -11.94
N VAL A 179 4.15 8.28 -13.23
CA VAL A 179 2.90 8.27 -14.00
C VAL A 179 2.42 6.83 -14.16
N LEU A 180 1.19 6.56 -13.75
CA LEU A 180 0.56 5.24 -13.85
C LEU A 180 -0.32 5.16 -15.10
N THR A 181 -0.51 3.95 -15.60
CA THR A 181 -1.43 3.65 -16.71
C THR A 181 -2.89 3.56 -16.28
N ILE A 182 -3.16 3.69 -14.97
CA ILE A 182 -4.51 3.64 -14.40
C ILE A 182 -5.39 4.76 -14.97
N ASP A 183 -6.50 4.39 -15.59
CA ASP A 183 -7.59 5.32 -15.89
C ASP A 183 -8.43 5.52 -14.63
N ILE A 184 -8.28 6.67 -14.00
CA ILE A 184 -8.95 6.96 -12.72
C ILE A 184 -10.47 6.98 -12.84
N LYS A 185 -11.02 7.27 -14.03
CA LYS A 185 -12.47 7.24 -14.24
C LYS A 185 -12.97 5.81 -14.30
N LEU A 186 -12.23 4.92 -14.98
CA LEU A 186 -12.52 3.50 -15.02
C LEU A 186 -12.36 2.88 -13.62
N GLN A 187 -11.27 3.20 -12.92
CA GLN A 187 -11.02 2.77 -11.54
C GLN A 187 -12.20 3.13 -10.64
N LYS A 188 -12.63 4.40 -10.67
CA LYS A 188 -13.77 4.87 -9.87
C LYS A 188 -15.07 4.17 -10.25
N LEU A 189 -15.35 4.05 -11.54
CA LEU A 189 -16.56 3.36 -12.00
C LEU A 189 -16.62 1.93 -11.48
N VAL A 190 -15.51 1.20 -11.56
CA VAL A 190 -15.45 -0.19 -11.09
C VAL A 190 -15.62 -0.26 -9.57
N GLU A 191 -14.95 0.60 -8.81
CA GLU A 191 -15.10 0.63 -7.34
C GLU A 191 -16.53 0.98 -6.92
N ASP A 192 -17.18 1.92 -7.59
CA ASP A 192 -18.60 2.28 -7.37
C ASP A 192 -19.53 1.08 -7.67
N LEU A 193 -19.29 0.35 -8.77
CA LEU A 193 -20.07 -0.84 -9.14
C LEU A 193 -19.89 -2.02 -8.17
N PHE A 194 -18.74 -2.14 -7.50
CA PHE A 194 -18.56 -3.11 -6.43
C PHE A 194 -19.48 -2.82 -5.24
N GLY A 195 -19.68 -1.54 -4.90
CA GLY A 195 -20.42 -1.13 -3.69
C GLY A 195 -19.82 -1.82 -2.45
N GLU A 196 -20.67 -2.49 -1.67
CA GLU A 196 -20.29 -3.21 -0.44
C GLU A 196 -19.74 -4.63 -0.70
N ARG A 197 -19.69 -5.08 -1.94
CA ARG A 197 -19.21 -6.43 -2.26
C ARG A 197 -17.70 -6.55 -2.11
N ARG A 198 -17.26 -7.70 -1.60
CA ARG A 198 -15.84 -8.07 -1.56
C ARG A 198 -15.38 -8.67 -2.88
N GLY A 199 -14.22 -8.30 -3.35
CA GLY A 199 -13.69 -8.87 -4.57
C GLY A 199 -12.51 -8.08 -5.13
N ALA A 200 -12.07 -8.48 -6.30
CA ALA A 200 -11.03 -7.79 -7.05
C ALA A 200 -11.38 -7.75 -8.54
N LEU A 201 -10.89 -6.72 -9.22
CA LEU A 201 -10.94 -6.61 -10.67
C LEU A 201 -9.63 -6.00 -11.17
N VAL A 202 -9.04 -6.61 -12.19
CA VAL A 202 -7.90 -6.04 -12.91
C VAL A 202 -8.29 -5.94 -14.37
N ALA A 203 -8.19 -4.73 -14.95
CA ALA A 203 -8.39 -4.47 -16.37
C ALA A 203 -7.03 -4.19 -17.03
N LEU A 204 -6.72 -4.95 -18.07
CA LEU A 204 -5.46 -4.86 -18.81
C LEU A 204 -5.74 -4.50 -20.27
N ASP A 205 -4.87 -3.67 -20.83
CA ASP A 205 -4.79 -3.56 -22.28
C ASP A 205 -3.95 -4.73 -22.83
N PRO A 206 -4.55 -5.65 -23.60
CA PRO A 206 -3.84 -6.82 -24.09
C PRO A 206 -2.78 -6.52 -25.16
N THR A 207 -2.75 -5.30 -25.68
CA THR A 207 -1.83 -4.90 -26.76
C THR A 207 -0.45 -4.52 -26.22
N ASN A 208 -0.38 -3.98 -24.99
CA ASN A 208 0.85 -3.45 -24.42
C ASN A 208 1.06 -3.87 -22.94
N GLY A 209 0.05 -4.48 -22.30
CA GLY A 209 0.09 -4.90 -20.90
C GLY A 209 -0.20 -3.81 -19.87
N ASP A 210 -0.66 -2.63 -20.30
CA ASP A 210 -1.03 -1.55 -19.39
C ASP A 210 -2.15 -1.97 -18.46
N VAL A 211 -2.00 -1.63 -17.17
CA VAL A 211 -3.03 -1.83 -16.17
C VAL A 211 -3.92 -0.59 -16.14
N LEU A 212 -5.12 -0.72 -16.68
CA LEU A 212 -6.10 0.38 -16.80
C LEU A 212 -6.94 0.55 -15.53
N ALA A 213 -7.23 -0.53 -14.82
CA ALA A 213 -7.86 -0.52 -13.49
C ALA A 213 -7.33 -1.66 -12.64
N PHE A 214 -7.19 -1.41 -11.34
CA PHE A 214 -6.75 -2.39 -10.37
C PHE A 214 -7.52 -2.18 -9.06
N VAL A 215 -8.57 -2.95 -8.89
CA VAL A 215 -9.53 -2.79 -7.79
C VAL A 215 -9.43 -3.94 -6.82
N SER A 216 -9.38 -3.63 -5.55
CA SER A 216 -9.55 -4.56 -4.43
C SER A 216 -10.53 -3.95 -3.43
N LYS A 217 -11.66 -4.58 -3.20
CA LYS A 217 -12.72 -4.10 -2.29
C LYS A 217 -12.86 -5.03 -1.08
N PRO A 218 -13.17 -4.45 0.11
CA PRO A 218 -13.26 -3.03 0.39
C PRO A 218 -11.90 -2.33 0.37
N THR A 219 -11.93 -1.00 0.26
CA THR A 219 -10.79 -0.08 0.28
C THR A 219 -10.53 0.45 1.70
N PHE A 220 -9.51 1.27 1.85
CA PHE A 220 -9.20 2.01 3.07
C PHE A 220 -8.65 3.39 2.71
N ASP A 221 -8.83 4.39 3.57
CA ASP A 221 -8.24 5.71 3.33
C ASP A 221 -6.75 5.73 3.74
N PRO A 222 -5.81 5.88 2.78
CA PRO A 222 -4.38 5.96 3.06
C PRO A 222 -3.98 7.18 3.89
N ASN A 223 -4.77 8.25 3.89
CA ASN A 223 -4.53 9.44 4.70
C ASN A 223 -4.52 9.14 6.21
N LEU A 224 -5.19 8.08 6.65
CA LEU A 224 -5.19 7.65 8.06
C LEU A 224 -3.80 7.27 8.56
N PHE A 225 -2.89 6.87 7.67
CA PHE A 225 -1.57 6.34 8.03
C PHE A 225 -0.47 7.40 8.04
N VAL A 226 -0.64 8.52 7.34
CA VAL A 226 0.40 9.53 7.10
C VAL A 226 1.01 10.10 8.38
N ASP A 227 0.20 10.38 9.40
CA ASP A 227 0.68 10.89 10.71
C ASP A 227 0.71 9.81 11.80
N GLY A 228 0.55 8.55 11.40
CA GLY A 228 0.32 7.42 12.29
C GLY A 228 -1.16 7.23 12.58
N ILE A 229 -1.67 6.03 12.29
CA ILE A 229 -3.06 5.67 12.49
C ILE A 229 -3.39 5.61 13.99
N ASP A 230 -4.53 6.13 14.39
CA ASP A 230 -5.03 5.99 15.76
C ASP A 230 -5.58 4.57 16.02
N LEU A 231 -5.75 4.24 17.31
CA LEU A 231 -6.15 2.90 17.73
C LEU A 231 -7.56 2.53 17.25
N GLU A 232 -8.47 3.48 17.18
CA GLU A 232 -9.86 3.26 16.77
C GLU A 232 -9.92 2.85 15.30
N ASN A 233 -9.34 3.67 14.41
CA ASN A 233 -9.25 3.39 12.98
C ASN A 233 -8.45 2.11 12.69
N TRP A 234 -7.32 1.90 13.41
CA TRP A 234 -6.54 0.67 13.27
C TRP A 234 -7.36 -0.56 13.64
N THR A 235 -8.08 -0.51 14.75
CA THR A 235 -8.91 -1.62 15.20
C THR A 235 -10.04 -1.89 14.20
N ALA A 236 -10.70 -0.85 13.72
CA ALA A 236 -11.76 -0.97 12.71
C ALA A 236 -11.25 -1.65 11.43
N LEU A 237 -10.08 -1.27 10.93
CA LEU A 237 -9.50 -1.86 9.72
C LEU A 237 -8.98 -3.28 9.94
N ASN A 238 -8.28 -3.52 11.06
CA ASN A 238 -7.59 -4.79 11.31
C ASN A 238 -8.51 -5.91 11.77
N GLN A 239 -9.57 -5.57 12.54
CA GLN A 239 -10.54 -6.54 13.04
C GLN A 239 -11.76 -6.72 12.12
N SER A 240 -11.87 -5.93 11.07
CA SER A 240 -12.96 -6.07 10.11
C SER A 240 -12.98 -7.47 9.49
N ILE A 241 -14.15 -8.11 9.51
CA ILE A 241 -14.39 -9.38 8.82
C ILE A 241 -14.17 -9.27 7.31
N ASP A 242 -14.32 -8.06 6.78
CA ASP A 242 -14.16 -7.75 5.35
C ASP A 242 -12.71 -7.50 4.95
N LYS A 243 -11.77 -7.46 5.93
CA LYS A 243 -10.32 -7.34 5.72
C LYS A 243 -9.95 -6.26 4.67
N PRO A 244 -10.24 -4.97 4.92
CA PRO A 244 -10.00 -3.91 3.94
C PRO A 244 -8.51 -3.71 3.62
N LEU A 245 -7.59 -4.11 4.50
CA LEU A 245 -6.15 -4.02 4.24
C LEU A 245 -5.63 -5.14 3.33
N LEU A 246 -6.44 -6.16 3.02
CA LEU A 246 -6.04 -7.24 2.12
C LEU A 246 -6.13 -6.79 0.66
N ASN A 247 -5.00 -6.73 -0.03
CA ASN A 247 -4.99 -6.56 -1.48
C ASN A 247 -5.43 -7.87 -2.15
N ARG A 248 -6.72 -7.96 -2.48
CA ARG A 248 -7.34 -9.17 -3.03
C ARG A 248 -6.89 -9.49 -4.44
N ALA A 249 -6.50 -8.48 -5.21
CA ALA A 249 -6.00 -8.69 -6.56
C ALA A 249 -4.62 -9.39 -6.57
N LEU A 250 -3.79 -9.16 -5.52
CA LEU A 250 -2.45 -9.76 -5.41
C LEU A 250 -2.39 -10.96 -4.44
N ARG A 251 -3.19 -10.94 -3.38
CA ARG A 251 -3.09 -11.88 -2.26
C ARG A 251 -4.35 -12.71 -2.05
N GLY A 252 -5.43 -12.41 -2.78
CA GLY A 252 -6.66 -13.18 -2.71
C GLY A 252 -6.47 -14.53 -3.40
N THR A 253 -6.90 -15.59 -2.73
CA THR A 253 -6.92 -16.95 -3.30
C THR A 253 -8.36 -17.39 -3.45
N TYR A 254 -8.76 -17.72 -4.67
CA TYR A 254 -10.13 -18.10 -5.01
C TYR A 254 -10.11 -19.36 -5.87
N PRO A 255 -11.09 -20.28 -5.69
CA PRO A 255 -11.26 -21.40 -6.62
C PRO A 255 -11.54 -20.87 -8.03
N PRO A 256 -10.74 -21.22 -9.04
CA PRO A 256 -10.89 -20.69 -10.39
C PRO A 256 -12.17 -21.15 -11.07
N GLY A 257 -12.73 -22.27 -10.61
CA GLY A 257 -13.92 -22.87 -11.22
C GLY A 257 -13.73 -23.14 -12.71
N SER A 258 -14.85 -22.95 -13.50
CA SER A 258 -14.82 -23.23 -14.94
C SER A 258 -13.94 -22.26 -15.76
N THR A 259 -13.44 -21.18 -15.18
CA THR A 259 -12.50 -20.27 -15.85
C THR A 259 -11.15 -20.91 -16.14
N TYR A 260 -10.82 -22.00 -15.45
CA TYR A 260 -9.62 -22.80 -15.66
C TYR A 260 -9.70 -23.72 -16.90
N LYS A 261 -10.91 -24.09 -17.35
CA LYS A 261 -11.16 -25.06 -18.42
C LYS A 261 -10.52 -24.73 -19.77
N PRO A 262 -10.54 -23.46 -20.28
CA PRO A 262 -9.86 -23.11 -21.51
C PRO A 262 -8.35 -23.39 -21.48
N PHE A 263 -7.69 -23.17 -20.34
CA PHE A 263 -6.26 -23.44 -20.19
C PHE A 263 -5.99 -24.95 -20.20
N MET A 264 -6.83 -25.74 -19.56
CA MET A 264 -6.77 -27.21 -19.64
C MET A 264 -6.97 -27.71 -21.08
N ALA A 265 -7.87 -27.08 -21.83
CA ALA A 265 -8.08 -27.41 -23.24
C ALA A 265 -6.83 -27.14 -24.08
N LEU A 266 -6.15 -26.00 -23.85
CA LEU A 266 -4.88 -25.67 -24.51
C LEU A 266 -3.77 -26.67 -24.14
N ALA A 267 -3.67 -27.08 -22.88
CA ALA A 267 -2.73 -28.11 -22.44
C ALA A 267 -2.94 -29.43 -23.16
N ALA A 268 -4.20 -29.83 -23.34
CA ALA A 268 -4.57 -31.06 -24.03
C ALA A 268 -4.17 -31.05 -25.53
N LEU A 269 -4.43 -29.93 -26.21
CA LEU A 269 -4.04 -29.74 -27.61
C LEU A 269 -2.53 -29.66 -27.76
N GLY A 270 -1.84 -28.89 -26.92
CA GLY A 270 -0.38 -28.71 -26.95
C GLY A 270 0.40 -29.99 -26.67
N SER A 271 -0.10 -30.85 -25.77
CA SER A 271 0.50 -32.15 -25.47
C SER A 271 0.20 -33.24 -26.50
N GLY A 272 -0.72 -32.99 -27.45
CA GLY A 272 -1.20 -34.00 -28.41
C GLY A 272 -2.05 -35.12 -27.79
N LYS A 273 -2.38 -35.04 -26.47
CA LYS A 273 -3.21 -36.05 -25.80
C LYS A 273 -4.64 -36.07 -26.31
N ARG A 274 -5.13 -34.93 -26.78
CA ARG A 274 -6.45 -34.81 -27.42
C ARG A 274 -6.40 -33.87 -28.62
N THR A 275 -7.34 -34.05 -29.52
CA THR A 275 -7.61 -33.15 -30.63
C THR A 275 -8.94 -32.40 -30.38
N ALA A 276 -9.24 -31.39 -31.15
CA ALA A 276 -10.51 -30.66 -31.07
C ALA A 276 -11.73 -31.59 -31.30
N ALA A 277 -11.55 -32.68 -32.08
CA ALA A 277 -12.57 -33.66 -32.40
C ALA A 277 -12.65 -34.85 -31.41
N SER A 278 -11.74 -34.91 -30.43
CA SER A 278 -11.76 -35.96 -29.40
C SER A 278 -12.99 -35.85 -28.53
N VAL A 279 -13.77 -36.95 -28.41
CA VAL A 279 -15.07 -36.98 -27.72
C VAL A 279 -14.94 -37.75 -26.40
N THR A 280 -15.53 -37.16 -25.35
CA THR A 280 -15.78 -37.82 -24.05
C THR A 280 -17.29 -37.97 -23.88
N HIS A 281 -17.74 -39.12 -23.38
CA HIS A 281 -19.18 -39.30 -23.06
C HIS A 281 -19.45 -38.75 -21.65
N ASP A 282 -20.22 -37.68 -21.57
CA ASP A 282 -20.62 -37.05 -20.31
C ASP A 282 -21.94 -37.70 -19.82
N SER A 283 -21.80 -38.59 -18.87
CA SER A 283 -22.92 -39.27 -18.19
C SER A 283 -23.37 -38.54 -16.90
N GLY A 284 -22.88 -37.32 -16.65
CA GLY A 284 -23.12 -36.58 -15.41
C GLY A 284 -22.22 -37.01 -14.24
N THR A 285 -21.45 -38.09 -14.39
CA THR A 285 -20.53 -38.60 -13.35
C THR A 285 -19.21 -39.06 -13.94
N TYR A 286 -18.16 -39.00 -13.13
CA TYR A 286 -16.83 -39.54 -13.46
C TYR A 286 -16.31 -40.33 -12.26
N ASN A 287 -15.97 -41.63 -12.48
CA ASN A 287 -15.41 -42.49 -11.43
C ASN A 287 -13.90 -42.53 -11.55
N TYR A 288 -13.22 -42.21 -10.47
CA TYR A 288 -11.77 -42.29 -10.36
C TYR A 288 -11.36 -42.79 -8.97
N GLY A 289 -10.55 -43.86 -8.93
CA GLY A 289 -10.07 -44.44 -7.67
C GLY A 289 -11.17 -44.88 -6.72
N GLY A 290 -12.34 -45.31 -7.23
CA GLY A 290 -13.49 -45.68 -6.41
C GLY A 290 -14.37 -44.51 -5.91
N HIS A 291 -13.93 -43.26 -6.18
CA HIS A 291 -14.72 -42.08 -5.86
C HIS A 291 -15.51 -41.58 -7.08
N ILE A 292 -16.77 -41.20 -6.87
CA ILE A 292 -17.65 -40.69 -7.93
C ILE A 292 -17.74 -39.17 -7.85
N PHE A 293 -17.13 -38.52 -8.82
CA PHE A 293 -17.25 -37.07 -9.02
C PHE A 293 -18.51 -36.78 -9.83
N ARG A 294 -19.32 -35.84 -9.35
CA ARG A 294 -20.58 -35.47 -10.01
C ARG A 294 -20.39 -34.15 -10.79
N SER A 295 -21.00 -34.08 -11.96
CA SER A 295 -21.19 -32.80 -12.64
C SER A 295 -22.24 -31.98 -11.87
N HIS A 296 -22.25 -30.65 -12.10
CA HIS A 296 -23.31 -29.79 -11.53
C HIS A 296 -24.70 -30.30 -11.96
N ASP A 297 -25.75 -29.93 -11.19
CA ASP A 297 -27.14 -30.30 -11.39
C ASP A 297 -27.66 -29.90 -12.79
N GLY A 298 -27.30 -30.66 -13.78
CA GLY A 298 -27.68 -30.48 -15.16
C GLY A 298 -27.90 -31.81 -15.87
N PRO A 299 -28.60 -31.83 -17.01
CA PRO A 299 -28.82 -33.03 -17.80
C PRO A 299 -27.46 -33.57 -18.27
N THR A 300 -27.37 -34.91 -18.39
CA THR A 300 -26.25 -35.57 -19.04
C THR A 300 -26.05 -35.00 -20.44
N LEU A 301 -24.82 -34.69 -20.80
CA LEU A 301 -24.53 -34.02 -22.09
C LEU A 301 -24.33 -35.05 -23.25
N GLY A 302 -24.12 -36.33 -22.92
CA GLY A 302 -23.80 -37.35 -23.91
C GLY A 302 -22.40 -37.13 -24.55
N PRO A 303 -22.26 -37.26 -25.88
CA PRO A 303 -21.01 -37.04 -26.56
C PRO A 303 -20.57 -35.55 -26.50
N VAL A 304 -19.40 -35.27 -25.97
CA VAL A 304 -18.82 -33.92 -25.79
C VAL A 304 -17.44 -33.85 -26.43
N ASP A 305 -17.30 -33.02 -27.46
CA ASP A 305 -16.01 -32.63 -28.02
C ASP A 305 -15.40 -31.41 -27.27
N LEU A 306 -14.21 -30.98 -27.66
CA LEU A 306 -13.52 -29.84 -27.01
C LEU A 306 -14.36 -28.56 -27.01
N ARG A 307 -14.95 -28.20 -28.16
CA ARG A 307 -15.80 -26.99 -28.29
C ARG A 307 -17.02 -27.08 -27.37
N ARG A 308 -17.70 -28.22 -27.40
CA ARG A 308 -18.90 -28.44 -26.58
C ARG A 308 -18.58 -28.49 -25.10
N SER A 309 -17.37 -28.97 -24.73
CA SER A 309 -16.89 -29.02 -23.32
C SER A 309 -16.77 -27.61 -22.72
N ILE A 310 -16.30 -26.64 -23.49
CA ILE A 310 -16.20 -25.23 -23.09
C ILE A 310 -17.58 -24.60 -23.05
N VAL A 311 -18.36 -24.71 -24.15
CA VAL A 311 -19.69 -24.09 -24.28
C VAL A 311 -20.67 -24.58 -23.22
N LYS A 312 -20.66 -25.88 -22.92
CA LYS A 312 -21.53 -26.50 -21.91
C LYS A 312 -20.89 -26.63 -20.54
N SER A 313 -19.63 -26.23 -20.41
CA SER A 313 -18.87 -26.30 -19.17
C SER A 313 -18.85 -27.73 -18.55
N SER A 314 -18.72 -28.77 -19.39
CA SER A 314 -18.74 -30.17 -18.95
C SER A 314 -17.64 -30.48 -17.94
N ASN A 315 -17.99 -30.79 -16.70
CA ASN A 315 -17.01 -31.20 -15.69
C ASN A 315 -16.44 -32.60 -16.02
N VAL A 316 -17.28 -33.51 -16.48
CA VAL A 316 -16.85 -34.89 -16.81
C VAL A 316 -15.79 -34.92 -17.89
N TYR A 317 -15.91 -34.06 -18.92
CA TYR A 317 -14.88 -33.94 -19.95
C TYR A 317 -13.52 -33.57 -19.35
N TYR A 318 -13.51 -32.59 -18.44
CA TYR A 318 -12.26 -32.09 -17.84
C TYR A 318 -11.71 -33.01 -16.74
N TYR A 319 -12.54 -33.78 -16.04
CA TYR A 319 -12.05 -34.84 -15.15
C TYR A 319 -11.32 -35.94 -15.93
N ALA A 320 -11.92 -36.40 -17.04
CA ALA A 320 -11.28 -37.37 -17.92
C ALA A 320 -9.99 -36.82 -18.54
N LEU A 321 -10.02 -35.55 -19.00
CA LEU A 321 -8.87 -34.88 -19.56
C LEU A 321 -7.72 -34.74 -18.54
N ALA A 322 -8.02 -34.37 -17.30
CA ALA A 322 -7.01 -34.26 -16.23
C ALA A 322 -6.34 -35.61 -15.95
N ASN A 323 -7.11 -36.69 -15.98
CA ASN A 323 -6.56 -38.04 -15.86
C ASN A 323 -5.68 -38.44 -17.04
N ASP A 324 -6.03 -38.06 -18.26
CA ASP A 324 -5.23 -38.32 -19.47
C ASP A 324 -3.91 -37.54 -19.49
N LEU A 325 -3.93 -36.29 -19.01
CA LEU A 325 -2.74 -35.42 -18.94
C LEU A 325 -1.78 -35.82 -17.82
N GLY A 326 -2.31 -36.12 -16.65
CA GLY A 326 -1.53 -36.28 -15.43
C GLY A 326 -1.13 -34.93 -14.81
N VAL A 327 -0.79 -34.98 -13.51
CA VAL A 327 -0.51 -33.77 -12.73
C VAL A 327 0.73 -33.03 -13.21
N ASP A 328 1.79 -33.74 -13.59
CA ASP A 328 3.05 -33.12 -14.00
C ASP A 328 2.90 -32.35 -15.31
N ALA A 329 2.22 -32.93 -16.31
CA ALA A 329 1.98 -32.23 -17.58
C ALA A 329 1.07 -31.00 -17.40
N MET A 330 0.08 -31.08 -16.50
CA MET A 330 -0.74 -29.93 -16.16
C MET A 330 0.10 -28.82 -15.50
N HIS A 331 0.91 -29.16 -14.50
CA HIS A 331 1.80 -28.23 -13.82
C HIS A 331 2.75 -27.54 -14.80
N ASP A 332 3.46 -28.33 -15.63
CA ASP A 332 4.48 -27.78 -16.55
C ASP A 332 3.87 -26.86 -17.60
N PHE A 333 2.63 -27.15 -18.04
CA PHE A 333 1.91 -26.27 -18.96
C PHE A 333 1.41 -24.97 -18.28
N MET A 334 0.93 -25.06 -17.04
CA MET A 334 0.32 -23.94 -16.34
C MET A 334 1.33 -22.95 -15.73
N LYS A 335 2.48 -23.47 -15.28
CA LYS A 335 3.52 -22.67 -14.63
C LYS A 335 3.99 -21.44 -15.44
N PRO A 336 4.28 -21.53 -16.77
CA PRO A 336 4.63 -20.37 -17.58
C PRO A 336 3.51 -19.34 -17.72
N LEU A 337 2.25 -19.74 -17.49
CA LEU A 337 1.08 -18.87 -17.53
C LEU A 337 0.82 -18.16 -16.19
N GLY A 338 1.61 -18.45 -15.16
CA GLY A 338 1.53 -17.81 -13.85
C GLY A 338 0.57 -18.48 -12.84
N PHE A 339 0.12 -19.72 -13.13
CA PHE A 339 -0.69 -20.52 -12.21
C PHE A 339 0.15 -21.22 -11.13
#